data_ea06aa80b36505a6e00e3128f9f2a186
#
_entry.id   ea06aa80b36505a6e00e3128f9f2a186
#
_cell.length_a   1.000
_cell.length_b   1.000
_cell.length_c   1.000
_cell.angle_alpha   90.00
_cell.angle_beta   90.00
_cell.angle_gamma   90.00
#
_symmetry.space_group_name_H-M   'P 1'
#
loop_
_entity.id
_entity.type
_entity.pdbx_description
1 polymer ?
#
loop_
_entity_poly.entity_id
_entity_poly.type
_entity_poly.pdbx_seq_one_letter_code
_entity_poly.pdbx_strand_id
1 'polypeptide(L)'
;MIYQFLATGFEDIEALAPLDIIRRAGLDITTVSITDEKVVYSAHGVGVVADAILSEVDLAGADMLVLPGGLPGSTNLDECEPLRQAILKHHAEGKPLAAICAAPMILGHRGLLSGLEAICFPGFEDELKGAVLSPARVVRDGRVITAAGMGVALDFGLALVAALQGDEAAENL
;
A
#
# COMPACT_ATOMS: atom_id res chain seq x y z
N MET A 1 14.08 3.18 3.08
CA MET A 1 13.31 3.67 1.89
C MET A 1 11.99 2.95 1.80
N ILE A 2 10.89 3.69 1.68
CA ILE A 2 9.53 3.17 1.45
C ILE A 2 9.22 3.36 -0.03
N TYR A 3 8.57 2.39 -0.67
CA TYR A 3 8.06 2.54 -2.03
C TYR A 3 6.55 2.43 -2.04
N GLN A 4 5.89 3.46 -2.59
CA GLN A 4 4.45 3.48 -2.82
C GLN A 4 4.18 3.42 -4.32
N PHE A 5 3.42 2.44 -4.77
CA PHE A 5 3.19 2.19 -6.19
C PHE A 5 1.93 2.86 -6.68
N LEU A 6 2.05 3.55 -7.81
CA LEU A 6 0.94 4.22 -8.48
C LEU A 6 0.65 3.54 -9.83
N ALA A 7 -0.60 3.19 -10.03
CA ALA A 7 -1.12 2.70 -11.30
C ALA A 7 -2.30 3.56 -11.73
N THR A 8 -2.54 3.71 -13.02
CA THR A 8 -3.71 4.44 -13.53
C THR A 8 -4.98 3.94 -12.85
N GLY A 9 -5.78 4.86 -12.31
CA GLY A 9 -6.99 4.55 -11.56
C GLY A 9 -6.76 4.33 -10.07
N PHE A 10 -5.61 4.74 -9.50
CA PHE A 10 -5.43 4.77 -8.05
C PHE A 10 -6.42 5.75 -7.39
N GLU A 11 -6.75 5.52 -6.13
CA GLU A 11 -7.59 6.44 -5.37
C GLU A 11 -6.75 7.59 -4.79
N ASP A 12 -7.21 8.83 -4.97
CA ASP A 12 -6.47 10.06 -4.70
C ASP A 12 -6.02 10.17 -3.25
N ILE A 13 -6.96 10.05 -2.32
CA ILE A 13 -6.73 10.26 -0.88
C ILE A 13 -5.92 9.10 -0.30
N GLU A 14 -6.18 7.88 -0.74
CA GLU A 14 -5.49 6.67 -0.27
C GLU A 14 -4.01 6.64 -0.69
N ALA A 15 -3.66 7.32 -1.78
CA ALA A 15 -2.28 7.50 -2.19
C ALA A 15 -1.64 8.73 -1.53
N LEU A 16 -2.30 9.89 -1.56
CA LEU A 16 -1.65 11.15 -1.22
C LEU A 16 -1.65 11.44 0.29
N ALA A 17 -2.66 11.02 1.05
CA ALA A 17 -2.69 11.26 2.49
C ALA A 17 -1.60 10.46 3.24
N PRO A 18 -1.42 9.13 3.02
CA PRO A 18 -0.31 8.41 3.63
C PRO A 18 1.06 8.93 3.19
N LEU A 19 1.20 9.32 1.91
CA LEU A 19 2.42 9.93 1.39
C LEU A 19 2.81 11.19 2.16
N ASP A 20 1.84 12.10 2.38
CA ASP A 20 2.06 13.34 3.13
C ASP A 20 2.44 13.05 4.59
N ILE A 21 1.73 12.14 5.25
CA ILE A 21 2.01 11.73 6.64
C ILE A 21 3.42 11.16 6.77
N ILE A 22 3.82 10.25 5.88
CA ILE A 22 5.16 9.63 5.90
C ILE A 22 6.26 10.68 5.69
N ARG A 23 6.06 11.61 4.76
CA ARG A 23 6.99 12.71 4.51
C ARG A 23 7.08 13.68 5.70
N ARG A 24 5.96 13.97 6.38
CA ARG A 24 5.94 14.76 7.63
C ARG A 24 6.71 14.07 8.76
N ALA A 25 6.67 12.76 8.84
CA ALA A 25 7.45 11.96 9.79
C ALA A 25 8.96 11.96 9.51
N GLY A 26 9.41 12.57 8.40
CA GLY A 26 10.81 12.57 7.98
C GLY A 26 11.29 11.23 7.45
N LEU A 27 10.38 10.35 7.06
CA LEU A 27 10.72 9.06 6.44
C LEU A 27 10.91 9.21 4.94
N ASP A 28 11.91 8.52 4.41
CA ASP A 28 12.16 8.49 2.96
C ASP A 28 11.13 7.60 2.26
N ILE A 29 10.30 8.21 1.41
CA ILE A 29 9.32 7.54 0.58
C ILE A 29 9.44 8.00 -0.87
N THR A 30 9.43 7.04 -1.78
CA THR A 30 9.43 7.25 -3.23
C THR A 30 8.13 6.73 -3.82
N THR A 31 7.41 7.58 -4.54
CA THR A 31 6.27 7.16 -5.35
C THR A 31 6.77 6.58 -6.67
N VAL A 32 6.26 5.42 -7.05
CA VAL A 32 6.73 4.65 -8.20
C VAL A 32 5.57 4.38 -9.15
N SER A 33 5.65 4.91 -10.37
CA SER A 33 4.73 4.52 -11.45
C SER A 33 5.07 3.11 -11.93
N ILE A 34 4.05 2.27 -12.08
CA ILE A 34 4.24 0.93 -12.68
C ILE A 34 4.26 0.96 -14.21
N THR A 35 4.07 2.14 -14.82
CA THR A 35 4.17 2.36 -16.25
C THR A 35 5.51 3.01 -16.62
N ASP A 36 5.76 3.18 -17.92
CA ASP A 36 6.96 3.87 -18.40
C ASP A 36 6.86 5.41 -18.30
N GLU A 37 5.70 5.93 -17.84
CA GLU A 37 5.44 7.35 -17.68
C GLU A 37 5.39 7.73 -16.19
N LYS A 38 6.01 8.86 -15.83
CA LYS A 38 5.95 9.37 -14.46
C LYS A 38 4.59 9.96 -14.08
N VAL A 39 3.84 10.48 -15.05
CA VAL A 39 2.50 11.00 -14.80
C VAL A 39 1.51 9.86 -14.74
N VAL A 40 0.87 9.70 -13.59
CA VAL A 40 -0.16 8.67 -13.36
C VAL A 40 -1.47 9.37 -13.02
N TYR A 41 -2.55 8.98 -13.69
CA TYR A 41 -3.87 9.54 -13.45
C TYR A 41 -4.66 8.71 -12.46
N SER A 42 -5.24 9.39 -11.45
CA SER A 42 -6.10 8.77 -10.45
C SER A 42 -7.45 8.32 -11.03
N ALA A 43 -8.24 7.62 -10.24
CA ALA A 43 -9.61 7.23 -10.58
C ALA A 43 -10.54 8.44 -10.84
N HIS A 44 -10.18 9.62 -10.34
CA HIS A 44 -10.94 10.87 -10.52
C HIS A 44 -10.27 11.84 -11.52
N GLY A 45 -9.28 11.36 -12.29
CA GLY A 45 -8.63 12.15 -13.34
C GLY A 45 -7.59 13.16 -12.86
N VAL A 46 -7.13 13.05 -11.61
CA VAL A 46 -6.03 13.87 -11.09
C VAL A 46 -4.70 13.28 -11.53
N GLY A 47 -3.90 14.07 -12.25
CA GLY A 47 -2.56 13.67 -12.65
C GLY A 47 -1.56 13.88 -11.52
N VAL A 48 -0.85 12.84 -11.12
CA VAL A 48 0.23 12.88 -10.14
C VAL A 48 1.54 12.51 -10.81
N VAL A 49 2.59 13.30 -10.58
CA VAL A 49 3.93 12.99 -11.06
C VAL A 49 4.61 12.09 -10.03
N ALA A 50 4.82 10.83 -10.37
CA ALA A 50 5.60 9.91 -9.55
C ALA A 50 7.09 10.30 -9.51
N ASP A 51 7.75 10.03 -8.40
CA ASP A 51 9.18 10.31 -8.23
C ASP A 51 10.03 9.49 -9.21
N ALA A 52 9.63 8.22 -9.45
CA ALA A 52 10.33 7.27 -10.32
C ALA A 52 9.34 6.41 -11.12
N ILE A 53 9.85 5.70 -12.11
CA ILE A 53 9.15 4.57 -12.75
C ILE A 53 9.74 3.25 -12.22
N LEU A 54 8.99 2.16 -12.36
CA LEU A 54 9.36 0.86 -11.75
C LEU A 54 10.71 0.32 -12.24
N SER A 55 11.07 0.58 -13.49
CA SER A 55 12.36 0.17 -14.05
C SER A 55 13.58 0.95 -13.53
N GLU A 56 13.35 2.09 -12.86
CA GLU A 56 14.40 2.95 -12.30
C GLU A 56 14.75 2.62 -10.83
N VAL A 57 13.96 1.77 -10.15
CA VAL A 57 14.10 1.53 -8.72
C VAL A 57 14.59 0.11 -8.40
N ASP A 58 15.48 0.00 -7.41
CA ASP A 58 15.85 -1.29 -6.81
C ASP A 58 15.00 -1.53 -5.56
N LEU A 59 14.05 -2.44 -5.68
CA LEU A 59 13.15 -2.80 -4.59
C LEU A 59 13.77 -3.72 -3.53
N ALA A 60 14.96 -4.27 -3.78
CA ALA A 60 15.61 -5.19 -2.82
C ALA A 60 15.97 -4.48 -1.50
N GLY A 61 16.29 -3.18 -1.55
CA GLY A 61 16.60 -2.35 -0.40
C GLY A 61 15.38 -1.73 0.31
N ALA A 62 14.15 -2.05 -0.12
CA ALA A 62 12.96 -1.47 0.46
C ALA A 62 12.76 -1.89 1.93
N ASP A 63 12.34 -0.92 2.76
CA ASP A 63 11.91 -1.17 4.15
C ASP A 63 10.41 -1.52 4.20
N MET A 64 9.60 -0.95 3.30
CA MET A 64 8.16 -1.19 3.20
C MET A 64 7.68 -0.98 1.77
N LEU A 65 6.70 -1.78 1.33
CA LEU A 65 5.95 -1.58 0.09
C LEU A 65 4.51 -1.19 0.43
N VAL A 66 4.01 -0.11 -0.22
CA VAL A 66 2.68 0.46 0.03
C VAL A 66 1.85 0.42 -1.25
N LEU A 67 0.64 -0.11 -1.13
CA LEU A 67 -0.30 -0.34 -2.23
C LEU A 67 -1.58 0.48 -1.98
N PRO A 68 -1.77 1.64 -2.65
CA PRO A 68 -3.02 2.38 -2.61
C PRO A 68 -4.16 1.59 -3.27
N GLY A 69 -5.38 1.91 -2.89
CA GLY A 69 -6.57 1.36 -3.51
C GLY A 69 -7.01 2.11 -4.77
N GLY A 70 -8.31 2.03 -5.04
CA GLY A 70 -8.91 2.53 -6.26
C GLY A 70 -9.00 1.48 -7.36
N LEU A 71 -9.98 1.64 -8.24
CA LEU A 71 -10.14 0.82 -9.43
C LEU A 71 -10.10 1.71 -10.69
N PRO A 72 -9.44 1.27 -11.76
CA PRO A 72 -8.75 -0.01 -11.93
C PRO A 72 -7.33 -0.06 -11.34
N GLY A 73 -6.90 0.92 -10.55
CA GLY A 73 -5.54 1.01 -10.01
C GLY A 73 -5.08 -0.27 -9.31
N SER A 74 -5.89 -0.81 -8.38
CA SER A 74 -5.57 -2.05 -7.68
C SER A 74 -5.46 -3.26 -8.60
N THR A 75 -6.33 -3.35 -9.61
CA THR A 75 -6.25 -4.41 -10.64
C THR A 75 -4.96 -4.28 -11.45
N ASN A 76 -4.62 -3.07 -11.87
CA ASN A 76 -3.39 -2.82 -12.62
C ASN A 76 -2.13 -3.15 -11.80
N LEU A 77 -2.13 -2.85 -10.48
CA LEU A 77 -1.05 -3.27 -9.58
C LEU A 77 -0.98 -4.80 -9.45
N ASP A 78 -2.13 -5.46 -9.33
CA ASP A 78 -2.21 -6.92 -9.19
C ASP A 78 -1.69 -7.67 -10.42
N GLU A 79 -1.93 -7.12 -11.62
CA GLU A 79 -1.48 -7.68 -12.90
C GLU A 79 -0.02 -7.35 -13.24
N CYS A 80 0.60 -6.41 -12.53
CA CYS A 80 1.99 -6.01 -12.77
C CYS A 80 2.97 -7.09 -12.29
N GLU A 81 3.47 -7.91 -13.21
CA GLU A 81 4.34 -9.06 -12.89
C GLU A 81 5.63 -8.67 -12.15
N PRO A 82 6.38 -7.60 -12.54
CA PRO A 82 7.56 -7.19 -11.78
C PRO A 82 7.24 -6.80 -10.33
N LEU A 83 6.13 -6.10 -10.11
CA LEU A 83 5.68 -5.74 -8.76
C LEU A 83 5.24 -6.97 -7.96
N ARG A 84 4.55 -7.92 -8.61
CA ARG A 84 4.16 -9.19 -8.01
C ARG A 84 5.36 -9.95 -7.46
N GLN A 85 6.43 -10.08 -8.24
CA GLN A 85 7.65 -10.75 -7.82
C GLN A 85 8.32 -10.01 -6.65
N ALA A 86 8.33 -8.68 -6.70
CA ALA A 86 8.87 -7.86 -5.62
C ALA A 86 8.08 -8.03 -4.31
N ILE A 87 6.74 -8.07 -4.36
CA ILE A 87 5.89 -8.31 -3.18
C ILE A 87 6.18 -9.67 -2.55
N LEU A 88 6.23 -10.74 -3.36
CA LEU A 88 6.52 -12.09 -2.88
C LEU A 88 7.90 -12.19 -2.22
N LYS A 89 8.92 -11.61 -2.85
CA LYS A 89 10.27 -11.57 -2.31
C LYS A 89 10.34 -10.79 -1.00
N HIS A 90 9.73 -9.59 -0.97
CA HIS A 90 9.70 -8.71 0.18
C HIS A 90 9.03 -9.38 1.39
N HIS A 91 7.91 -10.08 1.15
CA HIS A 91 7.24 -10.88 2.17
C HIS A 91 8.12 -12.04 2.68
N ALA A 92 8.77 -12.78 1.78
CA ALA A 92 9.67 -13.88 2.14
C ALA A 92 10.87 -13.41 2.98
N GLU A 93 11.32 -12.18 2.80
CA GLU A 93 12.36 -11.52 3.61
C GLU A 93 11.83 -11.01 4.97
N GLY A 94 10.55 -11.19 5.26
CA GLY A 94 9.93 -10.77 6.52
C GLY A 94 9.78 -9.25 6.64
N LYS A 95 9.70 -8.52 5.54
CA LYS A 95 9.56 -7.06 5.49
C LYS A 95 8.11 -6.61 5.42
N PRO A 96 7.78 -5.38 5.91
CA PRO A 96 6.42 -4.87 5.97
C PRO A 96 5.77 -4.66 4.59
N LEU A 97 4.51 -5.06 4.48
CA LEU A 97 3.61 -4.80 3.35
C LEU A 97 2.38 -4.04 3.84
N ALA A 98 1.97 -3.03 3.10
CA ALA A 98 0.80 -2.22 3.44
C ALA A 98 -0.12 -2.06 2.23
N ALA A 99 -1.43 -2.20 2.46
CA ALA A 99 -2.44 -2.09 1.42
C ALA A 99 -3.76 -1.50 1.97
N ILE A 100 -4.44 -0.67 1.20
CA ILE A 100 -5.68 -0.02 1.61
C ILE A 100 -6.80 -0.23 0.59
N CYS A 101 -8.05 -0.27 1.06
CA CYS A 101 -9.27 -0.29 0.26
C CYS A 101 -9.42 -1.60 -0.55
N ALA A 102 -9.35 -1.52 -1.89
CA ALA A 102 -9.34 -2.70 -2.76
C ALA A 102 -7.97 -3.41 -2.80
N ALA A 103 -6.87 -2.69 -2.53
CA ALA A 103 -5.52 -3.23 -2.70
C ALA A 103 -5.15 -4.43 -1.81
N PRO A 104 -5.74 -4.67 -0.61
CA PRO A 104 -5.51 -5.90 0.13
C PRO A 104 -5.81 -7.19 -0.65
N MET A 105 -6.67 -7.14 -1.68
CA MET A 105 -6.89 -8.27 -2.60
C MET A 105 -5.59 -8.75 -3.24
N ILE A 106 -4.66 -7.83 -3.52
CA ILE A 106 -3.36 -8.12 -4.12
C ILE A 106 -2.58 -9.10 -3.24
N LEU A 107 -2.61 -8.89 -1.92
CA LEU A 107 -1.98 -9.77 -0.94
C LEU A 107 -2.76 -11.08 -0.78
N GLY A 108 -4.10 -11.00 -0.79
CA GLY A 108 -5.00 -12.16 -0.72
C GLY A 108 -4.81 -13.13 -1.88
N HIS A 109 -4.71 -12.63 -3.11
CA HIS A 109 -4.48 -13.44 -4.31
C HIS A 109 -3.15 -14.22 -4.27
N ARG A 110 -2.19 -13.74 -3.47
CA ARG A 110 -0.87 -14.37 -3.29
C ARG A 110 -0.77 -15.25 -2.07
N GLY A 111 -1.89 -15.42 -1.32
CA GLY A 111 -1.92 -16.22 -0.09
C GLY A 111 -1.16 -15.59 1.08
N LEU A 112 -0.79 -14.31 0.99
CA LEU A 112 0.02 -13.62 2.00
C LEU A 112 -0.78 -13.20 3.24
N LEU A 113 -2.12 -13.31 3.19
CA LEU A 113 -3.02 -12.99 4.30
C LEU A 113 -3.48 -14.22 5.08
N SER A 114 -3.04 -15.43 4.71
CA SER A 114 -3.51 -16.66 5.32
C SER A 114 -3.21 -16.70 6.82
N GLY A 115 -4.28 -16.78 7.63
CA GLY A 115 -4.20 -16.81 9.10
C GLY A 115 -3.94 -15.46 9.76
N LEU A 116 -3.81 -14.38 8.98
CA LEU A 116 -3.64 -13.03 9.51
C LEU A 116 -4.99 -12.30 9.62
N GLU A 117 -5.12 -11.41 10.61
CA GLU A 117 -6.19 -10.43 10.61
C GLU A 117 -5.97 -9.40 9.51
N ALA A 118 -7.02 -9.10 8.75
CA ALA A 118 -6.98 -8.11 7.69
C ALA A 118 -8.33 -7.45 7.47
N ILE A 119 -8.32 -6.29 6.81
CA ILE A 119 -9.50 -5.54 6.39
C ILE A 119 -9.31 -5.04 4.95
N CYS A 120 -10.41 -4.79 4.25
CA CYS A 120 -10.45 -4.18 2.93
C CYS A 120 -11.68 -3.28 2.80
N PHE A 121 -11.87 -2.68 1.65
CA PHE A 121 -13.11 -1.98 1.32
C PHE A 121 -14.27 -3.00 1.26
N PRO A 122 -15.48 -2.63 1.77
CA PRO A 122 -16.66 -3.50 1.71
C PRO A 122 -16.94 -4.02 0.30
N GLY A 123 -17.09 -5.34 0.17
CA GLY A 123 -17.31 -6.03 -1.10
C GLY A 123 -16.06 -6.71 -1.68
N PHE A 124 -14.88 -6.53 -1.05
CA PHE A 124 -13.63 -7.21 -1.44
C PHE A 124 -13.21 -8.31 -0.46
N GLU A 125 -14.03 -8.63 0.54
CA GLU A 125 -13.70 -9.57 1.60
C GLU A 125 -13.37 -10.97 1.06
N ASP A 126 -14.07 -11.43 0.04
CA ASP A 126 -13.87 -12.74 -0.59
C ASP A 126 -12.52 -12.85 -1.31
N GLU A 127 -11.89 -11.72 -1.62
CA GLU A 127 -10.56 -11.65 -2.24
C GLU A 127 -9.40 -11.77 -1.22
N LEU A 128 -9.70 -11.58 0.08
CA LEU A 128 -8.73 -11.72 1.17
C LEU A 128 -8.59 -13.20 1.59
N LYS A 129 -8.18 -14.04 0.66
CA LYS A 129 -8.18 -15.50 0.81
C LYS A 129 -7.38 -15.96 2.03
N GLY A 130 -8.06 -16.67 2.94
CA GLY A 130 -7.46 -17.21 4.15
C GLY A 130 -7.28 -16.21 5.29
N ALA A 131 -7.62 -14.95 5.11
CA ALA A 131 -7.56 -13.94 6.16
C ALA A 131 -8.68 -14.14 7.20
N VAL A 132 -8.42 -13.70 8.43
CA VAL A 132 -9.43 -13.48 9.46
C VAL A 132 -9.89 -12.03 9.33
N LEU A 133 -11.16 -11.83 8.94
CA LEU A 133 -11.68 -10.47 8.76
C LEU A 133 -11.80 -9.75 10.10
N SER A 134 -11.17 -8.59 10.20
CA SER A 134 -11.19 -7.76 11.41
C SER A 134 -12.30 -6.72 11.34
N PRO A 135 -12.98 -6.39 12.46
CA PRO A 135 -13.90 -5.26 12.53
C PRO A 135 -13.20 -3.90 12.61
N ALA A 136 -11.88 -3.88 12.86
CA ALA A 136 -11.10 -2.66 12.91
C ALA A 136 -10.90 -2.07 11.50
N ARG A 137 -10.91 -0.75 11.41
CA ARG A 137 -10.79 -0.07 10.11
C ARG A 137 -9.34 0.06 9.60
N VAL A 138 -8.37 -0.05 10.50
CA VAL A 138 -6.94 -0.21 10.22
C VAL A 138 -6.46 -1.39 11.05
N VAL A 139 -5.76 -2.31 10.42
CA VAL A 139 -5.29 -3.56 11.03
C VAL A 139 -3.81 -3.70 10.78
N ARG A 140 -3.06 -3.98 11.83
CA ARG A 140 -1.66 -4.40 11.74
C ARG A 140 -1.54 -5.77 12.38
N ASP A 141 -1.25 -6.78 11.58
CA ASP A 141 -0.94 -8.12 12.04
C ASP A 141 0.42 -8.56 11.52
N GLY A 142 1.34 -8.75 12.46
CA GLY A 142 2.73 -9.00 12.14
C GLY A 142 3.35 -7.88 11.29
N ARG A 143 3.65 -8.20 10.04
CA ARG A 143 4.27 -7.29 9.07
C ARG A 143 3.32 -6.80 7.99
N VAL A 144 2.05 -7.16 8.10
CA VAL A 144 1.04 -6.73 7.14
C VAL A 144 0.15 -5.67 7.78
N ILE A 145 -0.05 -4.56 7.06
CA ILE A 145 -0.92 -3.46 7.47
C ILE A 145 -1.99 -3.30 6.40
N THR A 146 -3.26 -3.41 6.79
CA THR A 146 -4.40 -3.22 5.90
C THR A 146 -5.36 -2.17 6.44
N ALA A 147 -6.06 -1.45 5.56
CA ALA A 147 -7.03 -0.44 5.93
C ALA A 147 -8.27 -0.48 5.03
N ALA A 148 -9.40 -0.06 5.60
CA ALA A 148 -10.71 -0.25 4.98
C ALA A 148 -10.94 0.64 3.74
N GLY A 149 -10.38 1.84 3.69
CA GLY A 149 -10.59 2.74 2.56
C GLY A 149 -10.31 4.20 2.87
N MET A 150 -10.68 5.07 1.96
CA MET A 150 -10.39 6.51 1.94
C MET A 150 -10.67 7.21 3.27
N GLY A 151 -11.76 6.88 3.94
CA GLY A 151 -12.15 7.51 5.21
C GLY A 151 -11.22 7.24 6.39
N VAL A 152 -10.19 6.39 6.24
CA VAL A 152 -9.13 6.10 7.24
C VAL A 152 -7.73 6.23 6.65
N ALA A 153 -7.57 6.94 5.55
CA ALA A 153 -6.27 7.06 4.88
C ALA A 153 -5.23 7.79 5.76
N LEU A 154 -5.64 8.73 6.60
CA LEU A 154 -4.74 9.38 7.57
C LEU A 154 -4.32 8.38 8.66
N ASP A 155 -5.25 7.65 9.25
CA ASP A 155 -4.96 6.63 10.27
C ASP A 155 -4.06 5.53 9.69
N PHE A 156 -4.29 5.17 8.42
CA PHE A 156 -3.41 4.25 7.70
C PHE A 156 -1.98 4.81 7.61
N GLY A 157 -1.81 6.05 7.18
CA GLY A 157 -0.51 6.72 7.14
C GLY A 157 0.19 6.73 8.50
N LEU A 158 -0.52 7.05 9.59
CA LEU A 158 0.00 7.01 10.96
C LEU A 158 0.41 5.60 11.38
N ALA A 159 -0.37 4.57 11.00
CA ALA A 159 -0.01 3.17 11.26
C ALA A 159 1.27 2.75 10.54
N LEU A 160 1.54 3.27 9.32
CA LEU A 160 2.80 3.03 8.61
C LEU A 160 3.99 3.67 9.35
N VAL A 161 3.82 4.90 9.83
CA VAL A 161 4.85 5.58 10.65
C VAL A 161 5.09 4.81 11.94
N ALA A 162 4.04 4.43 12.66
CA ALA A 162 4.14 3.63 13.88
C ALA A 162 4.87 2.28 13.66
N ALA A 163 4.67 1.67 12.50
CA ALA A 163 5.34 0.41 12.15
C ALA A 163 6.86 0.56 11.98
N LEU A 164 7.33 1.73 11.56
CA LEU A 164 8.75 1.98 11.25
C LEU A 164 9.49 2.76 12.33
N GLN A 165 8.81 3.68 13.02
CA GLN A 165 9.42 4.58 14.02
C GLN A 165 8.86 4.42 15.43
N GLY A 166 7.79 3.61 15.60
CA GLY A 166 7.09 3.42 16.87
C GLY A 166 5.88 4.35 17.06
N ASP A 167 5.04 4.01 18.02
CA ASP A 167 3.74 4.67 18.26
C ASP A 167 3.92 6.15 18.66
N GLU A 168 4.92 6.48 19.48
CA GLU A 168 5.20 7.86 19.90
C GLU A 168 5.47 8.79 18.71
N ALA A 169 6.17 8.32 17.69
CA ALA A 169 6.45 9.10 16.49
C ALA A 169 5.16 9.41 15.70
N ALA A 170 4.24 8.46 15.64
CA ALA A 170 2.94 8.65 14.99
C ALA A 170 2.01 9.59 15.79
N GLU A 171 2.03 9.52 17.12
CA GLU A 171 1.22 10.38 18.01
C GLU A 171 1.64 11.85 17.97
N ASN A 172 2.89 12.14 17.61
CA ASN A 172 3.43 13.50 17.52
C ASN A 172 3.20 14.18 16.16
N LEU A 173 2.55 13.53 15.21
CA LEU A 173 2.19 14.06 13.89
C LEU A 173 0.80 14.67 13.86
#